data_3a47830314cad68d8f984056b9dc5bde
#
_entry.id   3a47830314cad68d8f984056b9dc5bde
#
_cell.length_a   1.000
_cell.length_b   1.000
_cell.length_c   1.000
_cell.angle_alpha   90.00
_cell.angle_beta   90.00
_cell.angle_gamma   90.00
#
_symmetry.space_group_name_H-M   'P 1'
#
loop_
_entity.id
_entity.type
_entity.pdbx_description
1 polymer ?
#
loop_
_entity_poly.entity_id
_entity_poly.type
_entity_poly.pdbx_seq_one_letter_code
_entity_poly.pdbx_strand_id
1 'polypeptide(L)'
;TLGDTFDLICPSEYMIMKLMKEHRLEPFSSSFYDTSDPDNYYAKGVSPYIRKRFDELKIDGEELSKYGAGYMWGTMGIVYNPKEVDEKDTDHWSMLLDTKYRKRITMKDSIRDSYIVAQAIRKEKELSSKQFTQAPDYSNRLFEEMNDTSVKAVDEIQEILGDMRENAYSLETDSG
;
A
#
# COMPACT_ATOMS: atom_id res chain seq x y z
N THR A 1 -17.79 14.98 -14.95
CA THR A 1 -16.76 14.02 -14.52
C THR A 1 -15.60 14.77 -13.87
N LEU A 2 -14.75 14.09 -13.05
CA LEU A 2 -13.61 14.74 -12.39
C LEU A 2 -12.67 15.45 -13.38
N GLY A 3 -12.49 14.89 -14.58
CA GLY A 3 -11.64 15.46 -15.63
C GLY A 3 -12.16 16.77 -16.24
N ASP A 4 -13.42 17.12 -16.01
CA ASP A 4 -13.98 18.37 -16.51
C ASP A 4 -13.78 19.54 -15.52
N THR A 5 -13.27 19.24 -14.31
CA THR A 5 -13.20 20.21 -13.21
C THR A 5 -11.78 20.42 -12.68
N PHE A 6 -10.88 19.47 -12.87
CA PHE A 6 -9.54 19.51 -12.28
C PHE A 6 -8.46 19.24 -13.32
N ASP A 7 -7.45 20.10 -13.33
CA ASP A 7 -6.25 19.95 -14.18
C ASP A 7 -5.26 18.93 -13.57
N LEU A 8 -5.22 18.83 -12.22
CA LEU A 8 -4.37 17.93 -11.48
C LEU A 8 -5.15 17.19 -10.41
N ILE A 9 -4.80 15.94 -10.19
CA ILE A 9 -5.33 15.11 -9.11
C ILE A 9 -4.19 14.46 -8.33
N CYS A 10 -4.39 14.17 -7.05
CA CYS A 10 -3.39 13.50 -6.21
C CYS A 10 -3.98 12.22 -5.60
N PRO A 11 -4.19 11.18 -6.38
CA PRO A 11 -4.69 9.89 -5.91
C PRO A 11 -3.55 8.93 -5.56
N SER A 12 -3.91 7.76 -5.01
CA SER A 12 -2.97 6.64 -4.89
C SER A 12 -2.53 6.11 -6.26
N GLU A 13 -1.35 5.53 -6.34
CA GLU A 13 -0.71 5.08 -7.59
C GLU A 13 -1.57 4.09 -8.40
N TYR A 14 -2.29 3.20 -7.72
CA TYR A 14 -3.19 2.24 -8.42
C TYR A 14 -4.30 2.95 -9.21
N MET A 15 -4.76 4.11 -8.73
CA MET A 15 -5.75 4.90 -9.47
C MET A 15 -5.12 5.56 -10.69
N ILE A 16 -3.88 6.05 -10.58
CA ILE A 16 -3.13 6.57 -11.73
C ILE A 16 -2.99 5.46 -12.78
N MET A 17 -2.59 4.25 -12.37
CA MET A 17 -2.47 3.08 -13.26
C MET A 17 -3.81 2.74 -13.95
N LYS A 18 -4.93 2.82 -13.22
CA LYS A 18 -6.26 2.61 -13.79
C LYS A 18 -6.59 3.67 -14.84
N LEU A 19 -6.36 4.96 -14.52
CA LEU A 19 -6.62 6.06 -15.44
C LEU A 19 -5.71 6.03 -16.68
N MET A 20 -4.45 5.56 -16.55
CA MET A 20 -3.57 5.29 -17.68
C MET A 20 -4.19 4.24 -18.60
N LYS A 21 -4.62 3.11 -18.04
CA LYS A 21 -5.27 2.02 -18.80
C LYS A 21 -6.53 2.47 -19.52
N GLU A 22 -7.25 3.42 -18.95
CA GLU A 22 -8.46 4.01 -19.52
C GLU A 22 -8.15 5.19 -20.46
N HIS A 23 -6.86 5.53 -20.71
CA HIS A 23 -6.41 6.66 -21.53
C HIS A 23 -7.03 8.00 -21.11
N ARG A 24 -7.09 8.25 -19.80
CA ARG A 24 -7.72 9.45 -19.21
C ARG A 24 -6.73 10.44 -18.62
N LEU A 25 -5.45 10.23 -18.83
CA LEU A 25 -4.38 11.12 -18.36
C LEU A 25 -3.57 11.63 -19.55
N GLU A 26 -3.19 12.89 -19.46
CA GLU A 26 -2.17 13.47 -20.35
C GLU A 26 -0.78 13.26 -19.74
N PRO A 27 0.23 12.93 -20.56
CA PRO A 27 1.58 12.78 -20.07
C PRO A 27 2.17 14.13 -19.65
N PHE A 28 3.07 14.11 -18.69
CA PHE A 28 3.88 15.28 -18.35
C PHE A 28 4.71 15.76 -19.55
N SER A 29 5.02 17.05 -19.59
CA SER A 29 5.94 17.59 -20.58
C SER A 29 7.31 16.92 -20.47
N SER A 30 8.05 16.87 -21.56
CA SER A 30 9.41 16.30 -21.60
C SER A 30 10.38 17.01 -20.65
N SER A 31 10.09 18.26 -20.28
CA SER A 31 10.89 19.06 -19.33
C SER A 31 10.57 18.77 -17.85
N PHE A 32 9.52 18.01 -17.56
CA PHE A 32 9.09 17.77 -16.16
C PHE A 32 10.21 17.16 -15.29
N TYR A 33 11.07 16.36 -15.88
CA TYR A 33 12.20 15.74 -15.18
C TYR A 33 13.56 16.36 -15.56
N ASP A 34 13.57 17.55 -16.13
CA ASP A 34 14.81 18.26 -16.45
C ASP A 34 15.50 18.77 -15.18
N THR A 35 16.64 18.16 -14.87
CA THR A 35 17.46 18.54 -13.70
C THR A 35 18.34 19.76 -13.96
N SER A 36 18.45 20.23 -15.19
CA SER A 36 19.20 21.43 -15.56
C SER A 36 18.44 22.72 -15.23
N ASP A 37 17.12 22.65 -15.14
CA ASP A 37 16.29 23.77 -14.70
C ASP A 37 16.52 24.05 -13.21
N PRO A 38 17.00 25.24 -12.83
CA PRO A 38 17.27 25.61 -11.44
C PRO A 38 16.01 25.58 -10.56
N ASP A 39 14.84 25.83 -11.13
CA ASP A 39 13.57 25.92 -10.43
C ASP A 39 12.82 24.57 -10.35
N ASN A 40 13.33 23.53 -11.01
CA ASN A 40 12.75 22.19 -10.95
C ASN A 40 13.19 21.45 -9.68
N TYR A 41 12.59 21.81 -8.56
CA TYR A 41 12.88 21.19 -7.25
C TYR A 41 12.50 19.71 -7.19
N TYR A 42 11.42 19.30 -7.88
CA TYR A 42 11.00 17.90 -7.90
C TYR A 42 12.04 17.02 -8.60
N ALA A 43 12.47 17.38 -9.80
CA ALA A 43 13.44 16.59 -10.56
C ALA A 43 14.77 16.38 -9.79
N LYS A 44 15.17 17.37 -8.98
CA LYS A 44 16.40 17.33 -8.17
C LYS A 44 16.22 16.62 -6.83
N GLY A 45 15.03 16.74 -6.22
CA GLY A 45 14.78 16.31 -4.86
C GLY A 45 14.08 14.95 -4.73
N VAL A 46 13.50 14.43 -5.82
CA VAL A 46 12.82 13.13 -5.76
C VAL A 46 13.80 12.00 -5.40
N SER A 47 13.39 11.15 -4.48
CA SER A 47 14.18 9.95 -4.13
C SER A 47 14.48 9.10 -5.37
N PRO A 48 15.75 8.75 -5.63
CA PRO A 48 16.10 7.85 -6.73
C PRO A 48 15.37 6.51 -6.67
N TYR A 49 15.07 6.02 -5.46
CA TYR A 49 14.29 4.81 -5.25
C TYR A 49 12.86 4.99 -5.78
N ILE A 50 12.18 6.07 -5.40
CA ILE A 50 10.81 6.35 -5.83
C ILE A 50 10.77 6.56 -7.35
N ARG A 51 11.70 7.33 -7.89
CA ARG A 51 11.81 7.54 -9.34
C ARG A 51 11.94 6.22 -10.09
N LYS A 52 12.86 5.37 -9.66
CA LYS A 52 13.07 4.05 -10.24
C LYS A 52 11.79 3.20 -10.19
N ARG A 53 11.08 3.18 -9.06
CA ARG A 53 9.81 2.43 -8.93
C ARG A 53 8.75 2.92 -9.91
N PHE A 54 8.63 4.21 -10.12
CA PHE A 54 7.70 4.79 -11.10
C PHE A 54 8.09 4.48 -12.54
N ASP A 55 9.39 4.42 -12.85
CA ASP A 55 9.89 4.05 -14.17
C ASP A 55 9.70 2.55 -14.47
N GLU A 56 9.77 1.69 -13.44
CA GLU A 56 9.59 0.24 -13.57
C GLU A 56 8.11 -0.18 -13.73
N LEU A 57 7.19 0.60 -13.18
CA LEU A 57 5.75 0.34 -13.31
C LEU A 57 5.26 0.75 -14.70
N LYS A 58 4.72 -0.23 -15.44
CA LYS A 58 4.25 0.00 -16.82
C LYS A 58 2.82 -0.48 -17.01
N ILE A 59 2.04 0.32 -17.73
CA ILE A 59 0.70 -0.01 -18.19
C ILE A 59 0.70 0.11 -19.72
N ASP A 60 0.38 -0.98 -20.40
CA ASP A 60 0.37 -1.07 -21.86
C ASP A 60 1.68 -0.57 -22.52
N GLY A 61 2.82 -0.83 -21.83
CA GLY A 61 4.15 -0.42 -22.28
C GLY A 61 4.57 1.00 -21.89
N GLU A 62 3.65 1.83 -21.38
CA GLU A 62 3.94 3.18 -20.93
C GLU A 62 4.33 3.20 -19.43
N GLU A 63 5.36 3.99 -19.12
CA GLU A 63 5.86 4.14 -17.74
C GLU A 63 4.95 5.02 -16.91
N LEU A 64 4.73 4.63 -15.64
CA LEU A 64 3.93 5.41 -14.69
C LEU A 64 4.51 6.81 -14.50
N SER A 65 5.84 6.96 -14.53
CA SER A 65 6.53 8.24 -14.38
C SER A 65 6.19 9.26 -15.47
N LYS A 66 5.68 8.83 -16.63
CA LYS A 66 5.21 9.76 -17.66
C LYS A 66 3.92 10.48 -17.27
N TYR A 67 3.12 9.90 -16.39
CA TYR A 67 1.77 10.37 -16.05
C TYR A 67 1.60 10.73 -14.59
N GLY A 68 2.55 10.32 -13.74
CA GLY A 68 2.49 10.52 -12.32
C GLY A 68 3.83 10.82 -11.69
N ALA A 69 3.81 11.65 -10.64
CA ALA A 69 4.96 11.99 -9.83
C ALA A 69 4.69 11.61 -8.37
N GLY A 70 5.64 10.93 -7.71
CA GLY A 70 5.48 10.54 -6.32
C GLY A 70 5.49 11.75 -5.41
N TYR A 71 4.38 11.98 -4.68
CA TYR A 71 4.24 13.05 -3.71
C TYR A 71 4.63 12.59 -2.31
N MET A 72 4.07 11.47 -1.89
CA MET A 72 4.28 10.94 -0.56
C MET A 72 4.22 9.42 -0.57
N TRP A 73 4.97 8.77 0.28
CA TRP A 73 4.87 7.34 0.54
C TRP A 73 5.02 7.08 2.03
N GLY A 74 4.55 5.94 2.49
CA GLY A 74 4.64 5.55 3.88
C GLY A 74 4.60 4.04 4.06
N THR A 75 4.83 3.63 5.29
CA THR A 75 4.67 2.24 5.73
C THR A 75 3.44 2.11 6.62
N MET A 76 2.81 0.96 6.58
CA MET A 76 1.82 0.58 7.59
C MET A 76 2.53 -0.06 8.77
N GLY A 77 1.98 0.17 9.97
CA GLY A 77 2.50 -0.41 11.19
C GLY A 77 1.47 -0.36 12.31
N ILE A 78 1.76 -1.05 13.38
CA ILE A 78 0.98 -1.02 14.62
C ILE A 78 1.51 0.10 15.50
N VAL A 79 0.62 1.02 15.86
CA VAL A 79 0.90 2.07 16.87
C VAL A 79 0.18 1.67 18.15
N TYR A 80 0.88 1.62 19.25
CA TYR A 80 0.33 1.15 20.52
C TYR A 80 0.76 2.00 21.71
N ASN A 81 -0.05 1.94 22.78
CA ASN A 81 0.29 2.53 24.06
C ASN A 81 1.08 1.51 24.90
N PRO A 82 2.36 1.72 25.21
CA PRO A 82 3.19 0.74 25.93
C PRO A 82 2.80 0.55 27.39
N LYS A 83 1.89 1.36 27.91
CA LYS A 83 1.32 1.16 29.26
C LYS A 83 0.17 0.16 29.27
N GLU A 84 -0.43 -0.12 28.12
CA GLU A 84 -1.64 -0.92 27.98
C GLU A 84 -1.43 -2.19 27.13
N VAL A 85 -0.40 -2.18 26.30
CA VAL A 85 -0.12 -3.25 25.34
C VAL A 85 1.32 -3.71 25.54
N ASP A 86 1.52 -5.00 25.68
CA ASP A 86 2.86 -5.61 25.75
C ASP A 86 3.49 -5.58 24.34
N GLU A 87 4.72 -5.09 24.24
CA GLU A 87 5.44 -4.96 22.98
C GLU A 87 5.49 -6.27 22.17
N LYS A 88 5.69 -7.40 22.85
CA LYS A 88 5.71 -8.73 22.20
C LYS A 88 4.40 -9.09 21.49
N ASP A 89 3.26 -8.52 21.92
CA ASP A 89 1.99 -8.77 21.28
C ASP A 89 1.85 -7.99 19.95
N THR A 90 2.74 -7.01 19.69
CA THR A 90 2.74 -6.19 18.47
C THR A 90 3.67 -6.72 17.36
N ASP A 91 4.36 -7.83 17.60
CA ASP A 91 5.29 -8.43 16.64
C ASP A 91 4.58 -9.01 15.40
N HIS A 92 3.27 -9.24 15.49
CA HIS A 92 2.49 -9.89 14.46
C HIS A 92 1.15 -9.18 14.21
N TRP A 93 0.73 -9.15 12.95
CA TRP A 93 -0.56 -8.58 12.56
C TRP A 93 -1.75 -9.33 13.15
N SER A 94 -1.59 -10.60 13.48
CA SER A 94 -2.63 -11.43 14.12
C SER A 94 -3.09 -10.89 15.49
N MET A 95 -2.34 -9.96 16.12
CA MET A 95 -2.83 -9.27 17.31
C MET A 95 -4.16 -8.54 17.09
N LEU A 96 -4.46 -8.15 15.85
CA LEU A 96 -5.74 -7.50 15.51
C LEU A 96 -6.95 -8.44 15.69
N LEU A 97 -6.71 -9.74 15.78
CA LEU A 97 -7.71 -10.77 16.08
C LEU A 97 -7.75 -11.15 17.57
N ASP A 98 -6.79 -10.69 18.37
CA ASP A 98 -6.72 -11.05 19.78
C ASP A 98 -7.87 -10.41 20.56
N THR A 99 -8.73 -11.23 21.13
CA THR A 99 -9.88 -10.80 21.93
C THR A 99 -9.49 -10.05 23.19
N LYS A 100 -8.24 -10.15 23.66
CA LYS A 100 -7.66 -9.33 24.75
C LYS A 100 -7.80 -7.84 24.46
N TYR A 101 -7.73 -7.46 23.17
CA TYR A 101 -7.80 -6.08 22.71
C TYR A 101 -9.15 -5.72 22.07
N ARG A 102 -10.16 -6.59 22.24
CA ARG A 102 -11.48 -6.38 21.63
C ARG A 102 -12.06 -5.02 22.00
N LYS A 103 -12.52 -4.29 20.96
CA LYS A 103 -13.06 -2.92 21.09
C LYS A 103 -12.07 -1.89 21.65
N ARG A 104 -10.77 -2.18 21.51
CA ARG A 104 -9.68 -1.26 21.89
C ARG A 104 -8.73 -0.97 20.73
N ILE A 105 -9.07 -1.43 19.55
CA ILE A 105 -8.28 -1.28 18.32
C ILE A 105 -9.04 -0.36 17.38
N THR A 106 -8.36 0.61 16.80
CA THR A 106 -8.83 1.33 15.61
C THR A 106 -8.09 0.84 14.39
N MET A 107 -8.75 0.77 13.26
CA MET A 107 -8.18 0.31 12.01
C MET A 107 -8.43 1.33 10.91
N LYS A 108 -7.56 1.37 9.91
CA LYS A 108 -7.77 2.21 8.75
C LYS A 108 -8.93 1.68 7.89
N ASP A 109 -9.86 2.57 7.54
CA ASP A 109 -10.93 2.29 6.58
C ASP A 109 -10.40 2.40 5.14
N SER A 110 -9.66 1.39 4.73
CA SER A 110 -9.07 1.27 3.40
C SER A 110 -9.11 -0.18 2.96
N ILE A 111 -9.82 -0.45 1.89
CA ILE A 111 -9.95 -1.82 1.37
C ILE A 111 -8.58 -2.43 1.03
N ARG A 112 -7.67 -1.65 0.44
CA ARG A 112 -6.34 -2.13 0.05
C ARG A 112 -5.47 -2.42 1.27
N ASP A 113 -5.40 -1.48 2.21
CA ASP A 113 -4.56 -1.61 3.40
C ASP A 113 -5.06 -2.75 4.29
N SER A 114 -6.38 -2.83 4.50
CA SER A 114 -6.99 -3.92 5.27
C SER A 114 -6.81 -5.28 4.61
N TYR A 115 -6.89 -5.35 3.26
CA TYR A 115 -6.64 -6.57 2.51
C TYR A 115 -5.20 -7.07 2.73
N ILE A 116 -4.21 -6.20 2.61
CA ILE A 116 -2.81 -6.55 2.79
C ILE A 116 -2.54 -7.01 4.23
N VAL A 117 -3.13 -6.36 5.24
CA VAL A 117 -3.01 -6.78 6.64
C VAL A 117 -3.63 -8.16 6.83
N ALA A 118 -4.84 -8.40 6.32
CA ALA A 118 -5.49 -9.71 6.40
C ALA A 118 -4.71 -10.80 5.65
N GLN A 119 -4.10 -10.46 4.51
CA GLN A 119 -3.21 -11.37 3.78
C GLN A 119 -1.96 -11.72 4.60
N ALA A 120 -1.37 -10.74 5.29
CA ALA A 120 -0.24 -10.99 6.18
C ALA A 120 -0.63 -11.91 7.35
N ILE A 121 -1.81 -11.76 7.93
CA ILE A 121 -2.36 -12.66 8.96
C ILE A 121 -2.55 -14.07 8.39
N ARG A 122 -3.21 -14.17 7.23
CA ARG A 122 -3.44 -15.44 6.54
C ARG A 122 -2.16 -16.22 6.30
N LYS A 123 -1.10 -15.53 5.93
CA LYS A 123 0.20 -16.10 5.55
C LYS A 123 1.26 -16.04 6.65
N GLU A 124 0.92 -15.61 7.84
CA GLU A 124 1.87 -15.32 8.93
C GLU A 124 2.88 -16.45 9.17
N LYS A 125 2.42 -17.69 9.24
CA LYS A 125 3.30 -18.85 9.47
C LYS A 125 4.30 -19.06 8.33
N GLU A 126 3.89 -18.83 7.10
CA GLU A 126 4.74 -18.96 5.92
C GLU A 126 5.73 -17.80 5.87
N LEU A 127 5.24 -16.56 5.98
CA LEU A 127 6.04 -15.35 5.87
C LEU A 127 7.10 -15.23 6.97
N SER A 128 6.81 -15.73 8.19
CA SER A 128 7.74 -15.73 9.32
C SER A 128 8.71 -16.92 9.32
N SER A 129 8.55 -17.89 8.43
CA SER A 129 9.42 -19.05 8.38
C SER A 129 10.84 -18.72 7.89
N LYS A 130 11.85 -19.38 8.45
CA LYS A 130 13.25 -19.23 7.99
C LYS A 130 13.41 -19.61 6.51
N GLN A 131 12.66 -20.59 6.04
CA GLN A 131 12.69 -21.02 4.64
C GLN A 131 12.22 -19.89 3.72
N PHE A 132 11.24 -19.11 4.13
CA PHE A 132 10.73 -17.98 3.37
C PHE A 132 11.66 -16.77 3.46
N THR A 133 12.02 -16.35 4.68
CA THR A 133 12.78 -15.12 4.93
C THR A 133 14.24 -15.17 4.45
N GLN A 134 14.81 -16.38 4.32
CA GLN A 134 16.18 -16.59 3.84
C GLN A 134 16.25 -17.04 2.37
N ALA A 135 15.12 -17.08 1.67
CA ALA A 135 15.07 -17.45 0.26
C ALA A 135 15.81 -16.41 -0.60
N PRO A 136 16.61 -16.83 -1.60
CA PRO A 136 17.31 -15.89 -2.50
C PRO A 136 16.37 -14.96 -3.27
N ASP A 137 15.14 -15.41 -3.51
CA ASP A 137 14.07 -14.72 -4.22
C ASP A 137 13.01 -14.12 -3.28
N TYR A 138 13.36 -13.93 -1.99
CA TYR A 138 12.46 -13.46 -0.94
C TYR A 138 11.57 -12.28 -1.37
N SER A 139 12.17 -11.25 -1.96
CA SER A 139 11.40 -10.03 -2.34
C SER A 139 10.34 -10.29 -3.40
N ASN A 140 10.64 -11.14 -4.38
CA ASN A 140 9.69 -11.51 -5.44
C ASN A 140 8.56 -12.37 -4.87
N ARG A 141 8.92 -13.38 -4.08
CA ARG A 141 7.94 -14.24 -3.41
C ARG A 141 7.03 -13.44 -2.47
N LEU A 142 7.60 -12.52 -1.68
CA LEU A 142 6.82 -11.65 -0.80
C LEU A 142 5.83 -10.82 -1.61
N PHE A 143 6.28 -10.25 -2.73
CA PHE A 143 5.40 -9.48 -3.62
C PHE A 143 4.25 -10.35 -4.17
N GLU A 144 4.54 -11.55 -4.65
CA GLU A 144 3.55 -12.48 -5.19
C GLU A 144 2.53 -12.89 -4.12
N GLU A 145 3.00 -13.31 -2.94
CA GLU A 145 2.14 -13.74 -1.83
C GLU A 145 1.25 -12.60 -1.31
N MET A 146 1.79 -11.38 -1.20
CA MET A 146 1.03 -10.24 -0.70
C MET A 146 0.03 -9.67 -1.72
N ASN A 147 0.20 -9.99 -3.00
CA ASN A 147 -0.70 -9.58 -4.08
C ASN A 147 -1.58 -10.74 -4.61
N ASP A 148 -1.64 -11.88 -3.91
CA ASP A 148 -2.55 -12.97 -4.26
C ASP A 148 -4.00 -12.54 -4.13
N THR A 149 -4.69 -12.43 -5.27
CA THR A 149 -6.11 -12.09 -5.39
C THR A 149 -6.93 -13.25 -5.98
N SER A 150 -6.43 -14.48 -5.85
CA SER A 150 -7.18 -15.66 -6.22
C SER A 150 -8.51 -15.74 -5.45
N VAL A 151 -9.52 -16.41 -6.03
CA VAL A 151 -10.83 -16.58 -5.39
C VAL A 151 -10.67 -17.15 -3.98
N LYS A 152 -9.82 -18.18 -3.84
CA LYS A 152 -9.55 -18.79 -2.55
C LYS A 152 -8.95 -17.79 -1.55
N ALA A 153 -7.99 -16.95 -1.97
CA ALA A 153 -7.39 -15.94 -1.12
C ALA A 153 -8.44 -14.91 -0.67
N VAL A 154 -9.27 -14.45 -1.60
CA VAL A 154 -10.34 -13.48 -1.33
C VAL A 154 -11.35 -14.03 -0.33
N ASP A 155 -11.79 -15.28 -0.48
CA ASP A 155 -12.74 -15.92 0.43
C ASP A 155 -12.16 -16.03 1.85
N GLU A 156 -10.93 -16.53 1.99
CA GLU A 156 -10.25 -16.66 3.28
C GLU A 156 -9.99 -15.28 3.94
N ILE A 157 -9.62 -14.27 3.15
CA ILE A 157 -9.41 -12.90 3.63
C ILE A 157 -10.71 -12.26 4.08
N GLN A 158 -11.82 -12.53 3.40
CA GLN A 158 -13.12 -11.99 3.79
C GLN A 158 -13.50 -12.43 5.22
N GLU A 159 -13.24 -13.67 5.59
CA GLU A 159 -13.46 -14.17 6.96
C GLU A 159 -12.58 -13.42 7.95
N ILE A 160 -11.27 -13.31 7.68
CA ILE A 160 -10.32 -12.58 8.54
C ILE A 160 -10.73 -11.11 8.70
N LEU A 161 -11.13 -10.44 7.63
CA LEU A 161 -11.62 -9.05 7.69
C LEU A 161 -12.90 -8.92 8.52
N GLY A 162 -13.78 -9.93 8.48
CA GLY A 162 -14.96 -10.01 9.33
C GLY A 162 -14.57 -10.02 10.82
N ASP A 163 -13.65 -10.90 11.18
CA ASP A 163 -13.15 -11.04 12.56
C ASP A 163 -12.40 -9.77 13.02
N MET A 164 -11.54 -9.20 12.17
CA MET A 164 -10.85 -7.93 12.45
C MET A 164 -11.85 -6.81 12.72
N ARG A 165 -12.89 -6.68 11.90
CA ARG A 165 -13.95 -5.67 12.07
C ARG A 165 -14.74 -5.90 13.36
N GLU A 166 -15.06 -7.15 13.68
CA GLU A 166 -15.75 -7.48 14.92
C GLU A 166 -14.91 -7.12 16.16
N ASN A 167 -13.59 -7.33 16.07
CA ASN A 167 -12.67 -7.02 17.15
C ASN A 167 -12.38 -5.51 17.28
N ALA A 168 -12.40 -4.75 16.17
CA ALA A 168 -12.13 -3.32 16.14
C ALA A 168 -13.20 -2.51 16.92
N TYR A 169 -12.76 -1.39 17.51
CA TYR A 169 -13.63 -0.35 18.03
C TYR A 169 -14.22 0.50 16.90
N SER A 170 -13.37 0.97 16.00
CA SER A 170 -13.78 1.79 14.87
C SER A 170 -12.88 1.55 13.65
N LEU A 171 -13.41 1.94 12.49
CA LEU A 171 -12.67 2.07 11.24
C LEU A 171 -12.55 3.57 10.95
N GLU A 172 -11.32 4.04 10.72
CA GLU A 172 -11.00 5.46 10.57
C GLU A 172 -10.46 5.75 9.16
N THR A 173 -10.94 6.84 8.57
CA THR A 173 -10.38 7.36 7.32
C THR A 173 -9.10 8.15 7.56
N ASP A 174 -8.36 8.47 6.49
CA ASP A 174 -7.13 9.30 6.57
C ASP A 174 -7.39 10.72 7.10
N SER A 175 -8.63 11.14 7.15
CA SER A 175 -9.07 12.45 7.64
C SER A 175 -9.77 12.38 9.02
N GLY A 176 -9.82 11.20 9.60
CA GLY A 176 -10.47 10.95 10.89
C GLY A 176 -9.59 11.25 12.08
#